data_0c1ba9f256670627e1963a5b58adb32f
#
_entry.id   0c1ba9f256670627e1963a5b58adb32f
#
_cell.length_a   1.000
_cell.length_b   1.000
_cell.length_c   1.000
_cell.angle_alpha   90.00
_cell.angle_beta   90.00
_cell.angle_gamma   90.00
#
_symmetry.space_group_name_H-M   'P 1'
#
loop_
_entity.id
_entity.type
_entity.pdbx_description
1 polymer ?
#
loop_
_entity_poly.entity_id
_entity_poly.type
_entity_poly.pdbx_seq_one_letter_code
_entity_poly.pdbx_strand_id
1 'polypeptide(L)'
;MKLFGLLIITSTLVACSNQENDITSLSCSEHSELVKEKEVAFAESNYSQELFQDMLISYANFANSCESDSLTPEFLMRRADLLRGNGKIRESITQFKAVHDGYPQYHNKITCAFIAAFLYETELNDRDSAEKLYLQIIESYPDSHEANVARVSLRHLRETTDELIMRLKQNE
;
A
#
# COMPACT_ATOMS: atom_id res chain seq x y z
N MET A 1 16.80 61.51 -51.74
CA MET A 1 16.32 60.11 -51.76
C MET A 1 16.86 59.42 -50.53
N LYS A 2 16.00 59.17 -49.52
CA LYS A 2 16.36 58.45 -48.27
C LYS A 2 15.67 57.07 -48.32
N LEU A 3 16.48 56.00 -48.44
CA LEU A 3 15.97 54.62 -48.29
C LEU A 3 15.79 54.31 -46.82
N PHE A 4 14.57 53.99 -46.43
CA PHE A 4 14.23 53.43 -45.14
C PHE A 4 14.38 51.90 -45.25
N GLY A 5 15.38 51.35 -44.56
CA GLY A 5 15.53 49.92 -44.39
C GLY A 5 14.54 49.40 -43.33
N LEU A 6 13.63 48.51 -43.74
CA LEU A 6 12.68 47.85 -42.88
C LEU A 6 13.37 46.64 -42.21
N LEU A 7 13.63 46.76 -40.91
CA LEU A 7 14.21 45.67 -40.12
C LEU A 7 13.07 44.75 -39.69
N ILE A 8 12.98 43.56 -40.30
CA ILE A 8 12.02 42.53 -39.89
C ILE A 8 12.65 41.72 -38.73
N ILE A 9 12.17 41.96 -37.54
CA ILE A 9 12.51 41.18 -36.35
C ILE A 9 11.61 39.94 -36.35
N THR A 10 12.18 38.79 -36.77
CA THR A 10 11.51 37.48 -36.62
C THR A 10 11.64 37.01 -35.17
N SER A 11 10.59 37.16 -34.42
CA SER A 11 10.46 36.61 -33.08
C SER A 11 10.24 35.13 -33.18
N THR A 12 11.28 34.32 -32.88
CA THR A 12 11.15 32.88 -32.72
C THR A 12 10.55 32.61 -31.36
N LEU A 13 9.27 32.26 -31.33
CA LEU A 13 8.61 31.68 -30.16
C LEU A 13 9.21 30.29 -29.92
N VAL A 14 10.09 30.20 -28.93
CA VAL A 14 10.46 28.91 -28.34
C VAL A 14 9.26 28.40 -27.57
N ALA A 15 8.50 27.51 -28.18
CA ALA A 15 7.49 26.73 -27.48
C ALA A 15 8.24 25.75 -26.55
N CYS A 16 8.31 26.06 -25.26
CA CYS A 16 8.59 25.04 -24.26
C CYS A 16 7.40 24.08 -24.27
N SER A 17 7.53 22.96 -24.98
CA SER A 17 6.65 21.82 -24.80
C SER A 17 6.91 21.26 -23.41
N ASN A 18 6.06 21.60 -22.45
CA ASN A 18 5.94 20.82 -21.22
C ASN A 18 5.52 19.41 -21.67
N GLN A 19 6.46 18.50 -21.64
CA GLN A 19 6.21 17.09 -21.76
C GLN A 19 5.66 16.62 -20.40
N GLU A 20 4.42 16.97 -20.09
CA GLU A 20 3.61 16.21 -19.17
C GLU A 20 3.44 14.87 -19.87
N ASN A 21 4.21 13.88 -19.43
CA ASN A 21 4.04 12.50 -19.86
C ASN A 21 2.62 12.12 -19.49
N ASP A 22 1.77 11.98 -20.51
CA ASP A 22 0.38 11.59 -20.36
C ASP A 22 0.35 10.13 -19.89
N ILE A 23 0.39 9.94 -18.54
CA ILE A 23 0.36 8.63 -17.87
C ILE A 23 -0.90 7.84 -18.27
N THR A 24 -1.91 8.53 -18.74
CA THR A 24 -3.20 7.93 -19.17
C THR A 24 -3.09 7.15 -20.48
N SER A 25 -2.00 7.27 -21.22
CA SER A 25 -1.77 6.59 -22.50
C SER A 25 -0.93 5.30 -22.38
N LEU A 26 -0.35 5.03 -21.19
CA LEU A 26 0.52 3.86 -20.99
C LEU A 26 -0.30 2.57 -20.89
N SER A 27 0.19 1.48 -21.49
CA SER A 27 -0.31 0.15 -21.20
C SER A 27 -0.01 -0.25 -19.76
N CYS A 28 -0.80 -1.18 -19.18
CA CYS A 28 -0.56 -1.64 -17.80
C CYS A 28 0.84 -2.24 -17.61
N SER A 29 1.39 -2.88 -18.64
CA SER A 29 2.76 -3.39 -18.60
C SER A 29 3.79 -2.26 -18.47
N GLU A 30 3.70 -1.23 -19.32
CA GLU A 30 4.61 -0.07 -19.26
C GLU A 30 4.46 0.68 -17.93
N HIS A 31 3.22 0.84 -17.45
CA HIS A 31 2.95 1.49 -16.19
C HIS A 31 3.53 0.68 -14.99
N SER A 32 3.46 -0.66 -15.05
CA SER A 32 4.05 -1.51 -14.01
C SER A 32 5.57 -1.41 -13.95
N GLU A 33 6.25 -1.32 -15.11
CA GLU A 33 7.70 -1.13 -15.15
C GLU A 33 8.09 0.24 -14.56
N LEU A 34 7.34 1.30 -14.87
CA LEU A 34 7.57 2.62 -14.28
C LEU A 34 7.42 2.61 -12.74
N VAL A 35 6.43 1.87 -12.21
CA VAL A 35 6.28 1.70 -10.75
C VAL A 35 7.49 0.99 -10.16
N LYS A 36 7.98 -0.09 -10.80
CA LYS A 36 9.15 -0.85 -10.33
C LYS A 36 10.44 -0.01 -10.36
N GLU A 37 10.65 0.79 -11.40
CA GLU A 37 11.78 1.73 -11.47
C GLU A 37 11.75 2.72 -10.30
N LYS A 38 10.58 3.24 -9.95
CA LYS A 38 10.41 4.12 -8.79
C LYS A 38 10.62 3.40 -7.46
N GLU A 39 10.22 2.13 -7.33
CA GLU A 39 10.51 1.30 -6.15
C GLU A 39 12.02 1.17 -5.93
N VAL A 40 12.78 0.90 -6.99
CA VAL A 40 14.25 0.82 -6.92
C VAL A 40 14.85 2.16 -6.49
N ALA A 41 14.45 3.25 -7.13
CA ALA A 41 14.93 4.58 -6.78
C ALA A 41 14.59 4.97 -5.34
N PHE A 42 13.40 4.60 -4.86
CA PHE A 42 12.99 4.81 -3.47
C PHE A 42 13.85 4.00 -2.50
N ALA A 43 14.10 2.72 -2.80
CA ALA A 43 14.89 1.82 -1.94
C ALA A 43 16.38 2.22 -1.86
N GLU A 44 16.95 2.77 -2.93
CA GLU A 44 18.33 3.23 -3.00
C GLU A 44 18.54 4.64 -2.40
N SER A 45 17.47 5.38 -2.19
CA SER A 45 17.52 6.74 -1.66
C SER A 45 17.61 6.75 -0.13
N ASN A 46 18.17 7.84 0.43
CA ASN A 46 17.85 8.21 1.80
C ASN A 46 16.36 8.62 1.83
N TYR A 47 15.60 8.09 2.80
CA TYR A 47 14.18 8.41 2.93
C TYR A 47 13.92 9.92 2.83
N SER A 48 13.01 10.31 1.94
CA SER A 48 12.47 11.66 1.86
C SER A 48 10.94 11.62 1.81
N GLN A 49 10.32 12.65 2.39
CA GLN A 49 8.86 12.76 2.38
C GLN A 49 8.31 12.90 0.95
N GLU A 50 9.05 13.52 0.04
CA GLU A 50 8.67 13.65 -1.36
C GLU A 50 8.64 12.30 -2.06
N LEU A 51 9.71 11.51 -1.97
CA LEU A 51 9.77 10.16 -2.55
C LEU A 51 8.72 9.22 -1.97
N PHE A 52 8.42 9.35 -0.67
CA PHE A 52 7.32 8.62 -0.05
C PHE A 52 5.97 8.97 -0.68
N GLN A 53 5.67 10.26 -0.88
CA GLN A 53 4.42 10.68 -1.53
C GLN A 53 4.37 10.22 -2.99
N ASP A 54 5.47 10.32 -3.72
CA ASP A 54 5.57 9.86 -5.10
C ASP A 54 5.28 8.36 -5.24
N MET A 55 5.77 7.55 -4.31
CA MET A 55 5.48 6.12 -4.30
C MET A 55 4.01 5.84 -4.02
N LEU A 56 3.40 6.51 -3.03
CA LEU A 56 1.97 6.37 -2.74
C LEU A 56 1.10 6.73 -3.95
N ILE A 57 1.47 7.81 -4.67
CA ILE A 57 0.79 8.24 -5.88
C ILE A 57 0.99 7.24 -7.02
N SER A 58 2.20 6.73 -7.22
CA SER A 58 2.50 5.74 -8.25
C SER A 58 1.65 4.48 -8.12
N TYR A 59 1.56 3.91 -6.92
CA TYR A 59 0.70 2.75 -6.68
C TYR A 59 -0.78 3.04 -6.91
N ALA A 60 -1.25 4.22 -6.46
CA ALA A 60 -2.64 4.61 -6.67
C ALA A 60 -2.98 4.83 -8.16
N ASN A 61 -2.08 5.47 -8.90
CA ASN A 61 -2.26 5.70 -10.34
C ASN A 61 -2.30 4.39 -11.11
N PHE A 62 -1.42 3.43 -10.79
CA PHE A 62 -1.48 2.10 -11.40
C PHE A 62 -2.82 1.45 -11.11
N ALA A 63 -3.26 1.42 -9.86
CA ALA A 63 -4.53 0.79 -9.48
C ALA A 63 -5.74 1.43 -10.18
N ASN A 64 -5.73 2.74 -10.38
CA ASN A 64 -6.80 3.46 -11.07
C ASN A 64 -6.79 3.22 -12.59
N SER A 65 -5.61 3.12 -13.20
CA SER A 65 -5.49 2.93 -14.66
C SER A 65 -5.59 1.48 -15.09
N CYS A 66 -5.27 0.54 -14.20
CA CYS A 66 -5.15 -0.89 -14.46
C CYS A 66 -5.95 -1.73 -13.45
N GLU A 67 -7.19 -1.32 -13.17
CA GLU A 67 -8.03 -1.89 -12.11
C GLU A 67 -8.15 -3.42 -12.16
N SER A 68 -8.23 -4.00 -13.36
CA SER A 68 -8.38 -5.45 -13.58
C SER A 68 -7.04 -6.18 -13.76
N ASP A 69 -5.91 -5.50 -13.65
CA ASP A 69 -4.59 -6.14 -13.79
C ASP A 69 -4.26 -6.97 -12.54
N SER A 70 -3.60 -8.10 -12.76
CA SER A 70 -3.21 -9.02 -11.68
C SER A 70 -2.22 -8.43 -10.68
N LEU A 71 -1.47 -7.40 -11.07
CA LEU A 71 -0.54 -6.68 -10.19
C LEU A 71 -1.22 -5.62 -9.32
N THR A 72 -2.45 -5.23 -9.65
CA THR A 72 -3.15 -4.18 -8.90
C THR A 72 -3.27 -4.48 -7.40
N PRO A 73 -3.75 -5.66 -6.96
CA PRO A 73 -3.80 -5.95 -5.54
C PRO A 73 -2.41 -6.02 -4.88
N GLU A 74 -1.39 -6.45 -5.61
CA GLU A 74 0.00 -6.46 -5.11
C GLU A 74 0.50 -5.03 -4.84
N PHE A 75 0.33 -4.11 -5.78
CA PHE A 75 0.74 -2.72 -5.58
C PHE A 75 -0.08 -2.00 -4.50
N LEU A 76 -1.36 -2.31 -4.38
CA LEU A 76 -2.18 -1.79 -3.27
C LEU A 76 -1.76 -2.35 -1.90
N MET A 77 -1.33 -3.62 -1.83
CA MET A 77 -0.75 -4.20 -0.62
C MET A 77 0.58 -3.51 -0.26
N ARG A 78 1.48 -3.30 -1.23
CA ARG A 78 2.74 -2.55 -1.02
C ARG A 78 2.48 -1.11 -0.57
N ARG A 79 1.44 -0.47 -1.14
CA ARG A 79 1.00 0.86 -0.69
C ARG A 79 0.57 0.85 0.78
N ALA A 80 -0.15 -0.18 1.21
CA ALA A 80 -0.54 -0.34 2.62
C ALA A 80 0.68 -0.52 3.54
N ASP A 81 1.66 -1.33 3.13
CA ASP A 81 2.91 -1.50 3.88
C ASP A 81 3.72 -0.19 3.97
N LEU A 82 3.78 0.56 2.88
CA LEU A 82 4.44 1.87 2.86
C LEU A 82 3.78 2.85 3.84
N LEU A 83 2.44 2.88 3.87
CA LEU A 83 1.67 3.68 4.83
C LEU A 83 1.98 3.26 6.28
N ARG A 84 2.04 1.96 6.55
CA ARG A 84 2.39 1.40 7.85
C ARG A 84 3.79 1.85 8.28
N GLY A 85 4.79 1.67 7.41
CA GLY A 85 6.17 2.07 7.68
C GLY A 85 6.35 3.57 7.98
N ASN A 86 5.41 4.40 7.54
CA ASN A 86 5.40 5.85 7.80
C ASN A 86 4.49 6.25 8.98
N GLY A 87 4.02 5.32 9.78
CA GLY A 87 3.15 5.58 10.93
C GLY A 87 1.69 5.94 10.57
N LYS A 88 1.31 5.86 9.30
CA LYS A 88 -0.07 6.11 8.84
C LYS A 88 -0.94 4.85 9.02
N ILE A 89 -1.01 4.39 10.27
CA ILE A 89 -1.56 3.07 10.62
C ILE A 89 -3.04 2.92 10.21
N ARG A 90 -3.90 3.91 10.47
CA ARG A 90 -5.33 3.82 10.11
C ARG A 90 -5.55 3.76 8.60
N GLU A 91 -4.76 4.52 7.83
CA GLU A 91 -4.80 4.51 6.37
C GLU A 91 -4.31 3.15 5.84
N SER A 92 -3.24 2.60 6.43
CA SER A 92 -2.73 1.26 6.12
C SER A 92 -3.78 0.18 6.35
N ILE A 93 -4.42 0.14 7.52
CA ILE A 93 -5.50 -0.81 7.84
C ILE A 93 -6.62 -0.71 6.81
N THR A 94 -7.05 0.50 6.48
CA THR A 94 -8.10 0.73 5.49
C THR A 94 -7.71 0.16 4.13
N GLN A 95 -6.47 0.37 3.70
CA GLN A 95 -5.96 -0.15 2.43
C GLN A 95 -5.84 -1.68 2.43
N PHE A 96 -5.32 -2.30 3.49
CA PHE A 96 -5.26 -3.78 3.61
C PHE A 96 -6.65 -4.40 3.54
N LYS A 97 -7.62 -3.84 4.24
CA LYS A 97 -9.01 -4.30 4.17
C LYS A 97 -9.60 -4.15 2.78
N ALA A 98 -9.35 -3.02 2.10
CA ALA A 98 -9.80 -2.82 0.73
C ALA A 98 -9.21 -3.85 -0.25
N VAL A 99 -7.95 -4.27 -0.06
CA VAL A 99 -7.34 -5.35 -0.85
C VAL A 99 -8.01 -6.69 -0.57
N HIS A 100 -8.24 -7.04 0.69
CA HIS A 100 -8.93 -8.27 1.06
C HIS A 100 -10.34 -8.35 0.46
N ASP A 101 -11.11 -7.28 0.58
CA ASP A 101 -12.52 -7.24 0.18
C ASP A 101 -12.69 -7.12 -1.35
N GLY A 102 -11.82 -6.35 -1.99
CA GLY A 102 -11.93 -6.02 -3.42
C GLY A 102 -11.31 -7.05 -4.36
N TYR A 103 -10.37 -7.87 -3.90
CA TYR A 103 -9.62 -8.78 -4.76
C TYR A 103 -9.70 -10.24 -4.28
N PRO A 104 -10.86 -10.91 -4.46
CA PRO A 104 -11.12 -12.25 -3.91
C PRO A 104 -10.20 -13.35 -4.47
N GLN A 105 -9.59 -13.14 -5.64
CA GLN A 105 -8.65 -14.09 -6.26
C GLN A 105 -7.19 -13.81 -5.93
N TYR A 106 -6.90 -12.73 -5.20
CA TYR A 106 -5.53 -12.42 -4.82
C TYR A 106 -5.01 -13.39 -3.76
N HIS A 107 -3.83 -13.97 -4.02
CA HIS A 107 -3.27 -15.02 -3.17
C HIS A 107 -2.95 -14.55 -1.74
N ASN A 108 -2.57 -13.27 -1.55
CA ASN A 108 -2.29 -12.68 -0.24
C ASN A 108 -3.49 -11.99 0.41
N LYS A 109 -4.72 -12.18 -0.08
CA LYS A 109 -5.89 -11.49 0.48
C LYS A 109 -6.10 -11.80 1.97
N ILE A 110 -5.89 -13.06 2.41
CA ILE A 110 -6.06 -13.44 3.82
C ILE A 110 -4.97 -12.81 4.67
N THR A 111 -3.74 -12.76 4.16
CA THR A 111 -2.62 -12.06 4.79
C THR A 111 -2.94 -10.57 4.99
N CYS A 112 -3.57 -9.91 4.01
CA CYS A 112 -4.01 -8.52 4.17
C CYS A 112 -5.02 -8.36 5.32
N ALA A 113 -6.01 -9.26 5.42
CA ALA A 113 -6.96 -9.23 6.54
C ALA A 113 -6.26 -9.44 7.89
N PHE A 114 -5.31 -10.39 7.94
CA PHE A 114 -4.54 -10.67 9.15
C PHE A 114 -3.67 -9.48 9.58
N ILE A 115 -2.96 -8.84 8.65
CA ILE A 115 -2.15 -7.65 8.95
C ILE A 115 -3.04 -6.53 9.49
N ALA A 116 -4.23 -6.30 8.92
CA ALA A 116 -5.16 -5.30 9.41
C ALA A 116 -5.59 -5.58 10.87
N ALA A 117 -5.88 -6.85 11.23
CA ALA A 117 -6.19 -7.25 12.59
C ALA A 117 -5.01 -7.02 13.54
N PHE A 118 -3.81 -7.42 13.10
CA PHE A 118 -2.58 -7.27 13.85
C PHE A 118 -2.23 -5.79 14.13
N LEU A 119 -2.45 -4.90 13.17
CA LEU A 119 -2.25 -3.46 13.35
C LEU A 119 -3.24 -2.84 14.32
N TYR A 120 -4.49 -3.30 14.36
CA TYR A 120 -5.43 -2.89 15.41
C TYR A 120 -4.93 -3.28 16.79
N GLU A 121 -4.41 -4.51 16.94
CA GLU A 121 -3.89 -5.01 18.21
C GLU A 121 -2.63 -4.23 18.66
N THR A 122 -1.60 -4.16 17.79
CA THR A 122 -0.25 -3.75 18.19
C THR A 122 0.00 -2.24 18.11
N GLU A 123 -0.58 -1.59 17.11
CA GLU A 123 -0.31 -0.17 16.84
C GLU A 123 -1.42 0.75 17.40
N LEU A 124 -2.66 0.30 17.35
CA LEU A 124 -3.78 1.11 17.83
C LEU A 124 -4.26 0.70 19.22
N ASN A 125 -3.80 -0.42 19.77
CA ASN A 125 -4.27 -1.03 20.99
C ASN A 125 -5.83 -1.17 21.03
N ASP A 126 -6.42 -1.36 19.84
CA ASP A 126 -7.86 -1.54 19.64
C ASP A 126 -8.18 -3.04 19.65
N ARG A 127 -8.29 -3.60 20.86
CA ARG A 127 -8.50 -5.04 21.08
C ARG A 127 -9.81 -5.53 20.48
N ASP A 128 -10.87 -4.72 20.54
CA ASP A 128 -12.19 -5.10 20.05
C ASP A 128 -12.21 -5.25 18.52
N SER A 129 -11.59 -4.31 17.81
CA SER A 129 -11.45 -4.38 16.35
C SER A 129 -10.54 -5.54 15.92
N ALA A 130 -9.43 -5.77 16.63
CA ALA A 130 -8.53 -6.88 16.40
C ALA A 130 -9.24 -8.23 16.58
N GLU A 131 -9.93 -8.42 17.71
CA GLU A 131 -10.69 -9.63 18.02
C GLU A 131 -11.72 -9.94 16.94
N LYS A 132 -12.49 -8.93 16.53
CA LYS A 132 -13.51 -9.08 15.49
C LYS A 132 -12.90 -9.57 14.17
N LEU A 133 -11.78 -8.99 13.73
CA LEU A 133 -11.14 -9.38 12.47
C LEU A 133 -10.49 -10.77 12.58
N TYR A 134 -9.86 -11.12 13.70
CA TYR A 134 -9.32 -12.48 13.91
C TYR A 134 -10.43 -13.54 13.85
N LEU A 135 -11.57 -13.29 14.48
CA LEU A 135 -12.72 -14.19 14.42
C LEU A 135 -13.25 -14.34 12.99
N GLN A 136 -13.35 -13.26 12.23
CA GLN A 136 -13.76 -13.30 10.82
C GLN A 136 -12.81 -14.14 9.96
N ILE A 137 -11.49 -14.03 10.17
CA ILE A 137 -10.50 -14.84 9.46
C ILE A 137 -10.66 -16.32 9.79
N ILE A 138 -10.81 -16.66 11.08
CA ILE A 138 -10.98 -18.03 11.55
C ILE A 138 -12.24 -18.67 10.98
N GLU A 139 -13.33 -17.91 10.91
CA GLU A 139 -14.62 -18.37 10.39
C GLU A 139 -14.61 -18.53 8.86
N SER A 140 -14.07 -17.54 8.16
CA SER A 140 -14.10 -17.51 6.68
C SER A 140 -13.04 -18.39 6.04
N TYR A 141 -11.91 -18.62 6.72
CA TYR A 141 -10.74 -19.33 6.18
C TYR A 141 -10.15 -20.33 7.18
N PRO A 142 -10.95 -21.27 7.72
CA PRO A 142 -10.57 -22.09 8.91
C PRO A 142 -9.29 -22.89 8.74
N ASP A 143 -8.94 -23.27 7.51
CA ASP A 143 -7.79 -24.11 7.17
C ASP A 143 -6.55 -23.30 6.73
N SER A 144 -6.63 -21.96 6.70
CA SER A 144 -5.51 -21.11 6.31
C SER A 144 -4.44 -21.05 7.40
N HIS A 145 -3.21 -20.72 6.97
CA HIS A 145 -2.12 -20.42 7.90
C HIS A 145 -2.49 -19.23 8.80
N GLU A 146 -3.07 -18.17 8.23
CA GLU A 146 -3.48 -16.97 8.93
C GLU A 146 -4.54 -17.26 9.99
N ALA A 147 -5.49 -18.16 9.74
CA ALA A 147 -6.47 -18.56 10.75
C ALA A 147 -5.81 -19.29 11.93
N ASN A 148 -4.77 -20.10 11.68
CA ASN A 148 -4.02 -20.74 12.76
C ASN A 148 -3.28 -19.72 13.62
N VAL A 149 -2.64 -18.74 12.99
CA VAL A 149 -1.97 -17.63 13.71
C VAL A 149 -2.99 -16.76 14.44
N ALA A 150 -4.14 -16.45 13.81
CA ALA A 150 -5.21 -15.66 14.41
C ALA A 150 -5.78 -16.32 15.70
N ARG A 151 -5.89 -17.67 15.74
CA ARG A 151 -6.30 -18.38 16.97
C ARG A 151 -5.30 -18.18 18.11
N VAL A 152 -4.01 -18.13 17.81
CA VAL A 152 -2.95 -17.86 18.79
C VAL A 152 -3.04 -16.42 19.28
N SER A 153 -3.10 -15.44 18.35
CA SER A 153 -3.22 -14.02 18.66
C SER A 153 -4.47 -13.75 19.51
N LEU A 154 -5.61 -14.34 19.15
CA LEU A 154 -6.86 -14.20 19.87
C LEU A 154 -6.78 -14.73 21.31
N ARG A 155 -6.03 -15.83 21.54
CA ARG A 155 -5.78 -16.34 22.88
C ARG A 155 -4.97 -15.33 23.70
N HIS A 156 -3.88 -14.80 23.17
CA HIS A 156 -3.06 -13.79 23.84
C HIS A 156 -3.83 -12.51 24.11
N LEU A 157 -4.66 -12.10 23.15
CA LEU A 157 -5.50 -10.91 23.29
C LEU A 157 -6.49 -11.02 24.46
N ARG A 158 -6.98 -12.23 24.75
CA ARG A 158 -7.95 -12.50 25.83
C ARG A 158 -7.30 -12.91 27.15
N GLU A 159 -6.04 -13.32 27.14
CA GLU A 159 -5.31 -13.81 28.31
C GLU A 159 -5.08 -12.67 29.31
N THR A 160 -5.40 -12.92 30.56
CA THR A 160 -5.06 -12.01 31.66
C THR A 160 -3.61 -12.17 32.06
N THR A 161 -3.04 -11.17 32.77
CA THR A 161 -1.66 -11.24 33.28
C THR A 161 -1.43 -12.46 34.16
N ASP A 162 -2.40 -12.85 35.00
CA ASP A 162 -2.29 -14.00 35.88
C ASP A 162 -2.30 -15.32 35.11
N GLU A 163 -3.15 -15.45 34.10
CA GLU A 163 -3.18 -16.61 33.20
C GLU A 163 -1.87 -16.75 32.41
N LEU A 164 -1.32 -15.62 31.90
CA LEU A 164 -0.03 -15.59 31.23
C LEU A 164 1.09 -16.10 32.16
N ILE A 165 1.15 -15.60 33.40
CA ILE A 165 2.14 -16.02 34.39
C ILE A 165 2.01 -17.51 34.72
N MET A 166 0.78 -18.03 34.89
CA MET A 166 0.55 -19.45 35.13
C MET A 166 1.03 -20.30 33.96
N ARG A 167 0.74 -19.91 32.73
CA ARG A 167 1.16 -20.63 31.51
C ARG A 167 2.68 -20.66 31.36
N LEU A 168 3.36 -19.55 31.65
CA LEU A 168 4.83 -19.50 31.57
C LEU A 168 5.48 -20.43 32.59
N LYS A 169 4.95 -20.52 33.82
CA LYS A 169 5.45 -21.41 34.89
C LYS A 169 5.21 -22.90 34.61
N GLN A 170 4.24 -23.24 33.76
CA GLN A 170 3.97 -24.66 33.40
C GLN A 170 4.91 -25.17 32.30
N ASN A 171 5.61 -24.29 31.59
CA ASN A 171 6.51 -24.61 30.49
C ASN A 171 8.01 -24.60 30.91
N GLU A 172 8.31 -24.37 32.19
CA GLU A 172 9.63 -24.52 32.83
C GLU A 172 9.78 -25.95 33.43
#